data_eb5d2d3f41b6a65aabf833926cfd6a15
#
_entry.id   eb5d2d3f41b6a65aabf833926cfd6a15
#
_cell.length_a   1.000
_cell.length_b   1.000
_cell.length_c   1.000
_cell.angle_alpha   90.00
_cell.angle_beta   90.00
_cell.angle_gamma   90.00
#
_symmetry.space_group_name_H-M   'P 1'
#
loop_
_entity.id
_entity.type
_entity.pdbx_description
1 polymer ?
#
loop_
_entity_poly.entity_id
_entity_poly.type
_entity_poly.pdbx_seq_one_letter_code
_entity_poly.pdbx_strand_id
1 'polypeptide(L)'
;MAEHTAEEVLDSWTNECKYKEEVDEEHPGLRKPQLGALHALLGHFLSPTDIATVVLPTGTGKTETMLSAMIAGKCRKLLVTVPSSALRNQMFGKFKTLGVLKDPKFGVVGDGALYPIVGVVNSAFDTVEELNSFIAQCNVVITTMQIIDAAPHAQQDVYVSAFTNVFVDEAHHIVAASWRKFADRFPKNQLIQFTATPFRNDGQRLEGKVIFNYPLK
;
A
#
# COMPACT_ATOMS: atom_id res chain seq x y z
N MET A 1 21.48 -3.00 13.25
CA MET A 1 20.13 -3.14 13.84
C MET A 1 19.36 -1.87 13.51
N ALA A 2 18.07 -1.95 13.26
CA ALA A 2 17.26 -0.74 13.09
C ALA A 2 17.33 0.06 14.40
N GLU A 3 17.43 1.39 14.30
CA GLU A 3 17.50 2.31 15.44
C GLU A 3 16.19 2.31 16.25
N HIS A 4 15.07 1.92 15.61
CA HIS A 4 13.72 1.89 16.17
C HIS A 4 13.02 0.57 15.85
N THR A 5 12.04 0.21 16.66
CA THR A 5 11.13 -0.92 16.42
C THR A 5 9.99 -0.52 15.50
N ALA A 6 9.32 -1.51 14.89
CA ALA A 6 8.15 -1.26 14.04
C ALA A 6 6.98 -0.60 14.82
N GLU A 7 6.87 -0.84 16.12
CA GLU A 7 5.86 -0.23 17.00
C GLU A 7 6.19 1.24 17.26
N GLU A 8 7.44 1.57 17.61
CA GLU A 8 7.88 2.98 17.78
C GLU A 8 7.68 3.78 16.51
N VAL A 9 7.97 3.18 15.34
CA VAL A 9 7.69 3.82 14.05
C VAL A 9 6.20 4.09 13.87
N LEU A 10 5.34 3.09 14.13
CA LEU A 10 3.89 3.24 14.02
C LEU A 10 3.34 4.34 14.93
N ASP A 11 3.82 4.38 16.17
CA ASP A 11 3.39 5.38 17.16
C ASP A 11 3.81 6.80 16.77
N SER A 12 4.99 6.93 16.16
CA SER A 12 5.49 8.21 15.66
C SER A 12 4.61 8.86 14.57
N TRP A 13 3.77 8.08 13.88
CA TRP A 13 2.89 8.62 12.83
C TRP A 13 1.64 9.32 13.37
N THR A 14 1.42 9.30 14.68
CA THR A 14 0.23 9.91 15.30
C THR A 14 0.24 11.43 15.08
N ASN A 15 -0.78 11.94 14.38
CA ASN A 15 -0.96 13.35 14.01
C ASN A 15 0.12 13.92 13.07
N GLU A 16 0.96 13.08 12.47
CA GLU A 16 2.02 13.52 11.58
C GLU A 16 1.60 13.65 10.10
N CYS A 17 0.42 13.17 9.71
CA CYS A 17 -0.11 13.41 8.37
C CYS A 17 -0.83 14.77 8.32
N LYS A 18 -0.28 15.69 7.57
CA LYS A 18 -0.87 17.00 7.28
C LYS A 18 -1.58 16.93 5.93
N TYR A 19 -2.87 17.18 5.90
CA TYR A 19 -3.68 17.14 4.68
C TYR A 19 -3.47 18.40 3.82
N LYS A 20 -2.20 18.72 3.56
CA LYS A 20 -1.80 19.92 2.82
C LYS A 20 -2.09 19.71 1.33
N GLU A 21 -2.95 20.58 0.77
CA GLU A 21 -3.24 20.59 -0.67
C GLU A 21 -2.15 21.37 -1.42
N GLU A 22 -1.79 20.89 -2.62
CA GLU A 22 -0.99 21.64 -3.58
C GLU A 22 -1.79 22.84 -4.10
N VAL A 23 -1.22 24.02 -4.01
CA VAL A 23 -1.81 25.26 -4.54
C VAL A 23 -1.16 25.63 -5.88
N ASP A 24 0.17 25.60 -5.93
CA ASP A 24 1.00 25.90 -7.08
C ASP A 24 2.41 25.26 -6.90
N GLU A 25 3.34 25.53 -7.81
CA GLU A 25 4.70 24.99 -7.76
C GLU A 25 5.52 25.49 -6.55
N GLU A 26 5.21 26.67 -6.03
CA GLU A 26 5.88 27.26 -4.88
C GLU A 26 5.28 26.73 -3.53
N HIS A 27 4.04 26.28 -3.59
CA HIS A 27 3.29 25.71 -2.46
C HIS A 27 2.89 24.27 -2.74
N PRO A 28 3.86 23.33 -2.81
CA PRO A 28 3.60 21.94 -3.09
C PRO A 28 2.84 21.25 -1.96
N GLY A 29 2.12 20.21 -2.30
CA GLY A 29 1.32 19.41 -1.39
C GLY A 29 0.69 18.22 -2.13
N LEU A 30 -0.31 17.60 -1.52
CA LEU A 30 -1.09 16.56 -2.21
C LEU A 30 -2.00 17.20 -3.25
N ARG A 31 -1.94 16.69 -4.48
CA ARG A 31 -2.86 17.10 -5.55
C ARG A 31 -4.29 16.71 -5.21
N LYS A 32 -5.27 17.41 -5.75
CA LYS A 32 -6.70 17.15 -5.53
C LYS A 32 -7.10 15.67 -5.67
N PRO A 33 -6.65 14.93 -6.71
CA PRO A 33 -6.97 13.51 -6.80
C PRO A 33 -6.34 12.67 -5.67
N GLN A 34 -5.16 13.03 -5.18
CA GLN A 34 -4.50 12.34 -4.08
C GLN A 34 -5.25 12.59 -2.76
N LEU A 35 -5.64 13.83 -2.48
CA LEU A 35 -6.45 14.17 -1.30
C LEU A 35 -7.82 13.49 -1.33
N GLY A 36 -8.51 13.53 -2.46
CA GLY A 36 -9.80 12.86 -2.60
C GLY A 36 -9.70 11.35 -2.36
N ALA A 37 -8.68 10.71 -2.94
CA ALA A 37 -8.42 9.30 -2.73
C ALA A 37 -8.04 8.98 -1.28
N LEU A 38 -7.21 9.82 -0.65
CA LEU A 38 -6.83 9.67 0.77
C LEU A 38 -8.05 9.74 1.69
N HIS A 39 -8.92 10.72 1.52
CA HIS A 39 -10.14 10.82 2.34
C HIS A 39 -11.08 9.62 2.13
N ALA A 40 -11.23 9.13 0.90
CA ALA A 40 -12.02 7.94 0.62
C ALA A 40 -11.44 6.68 1.29
N LEU A 41 -10.10 6.54 1.29
CA LEU A 41 -9.39 5.46 1.97
C LEU A 41 -9.57 5.52 3.49
N LEU A 42 -9.42 6.70 4.09
CA LEU A 42 -9.61 6.87 5.54
C LEU A 42 -11.05 6.55 5.95
N GLY A 43 -12.04 6.99 5.16
CA GLY A 43 -13.44 6.62 5.37
C GLY A 43 -13.66 5.10 5.28
N HIS A 44 -13.02 4.44 4.30
CA HIS A 44 -13.06 2.99 4.16
C HIS A 44 -12.41 2.27 5.36
N PHE A 45 -11.26 2.74 5.85
CA PHE A 45 -10.58 2.12 7.00
C PHE A 45 -11.42 2.16 8.30
N LEU A 46 -12.29 3.15 8.46
CA LEU A 46 -13.19 3.25 9.61
C LEU A 46 -14.36 2.25 9.53
N SER A 47 -14.79 1.87 8.33
CA SER A 47 -15.91 0.95 8.11
C SER A 47 -15.68 0.08 6.88
N PRO A 48 -14.65 -0.82 6.92
CA PRO A 48 -14.29 -1.64 5.78
C PRO A 48 -15.29 -2.79 5.61
N THR A 49 -15.97 -2.84 4.46
CA THR A 49 -17.02 -3.84 4.19
C THR A 49 -16.68 -4.81 3.05
N ASP A 50 -15.78 -4.41 2.14
CA ASP A 50 -15.43 -5.19 0.93
C ASP A 50 -14.06 -4.74 0.41
N ILE A 51 -13.61 -5.36 -0.69
CA ILE A 51 -12.43 -4.93 -1.44
C ILE A 51 -12.65 -3.48 -1.90
N ALA A 52 -11.73 -2.59 -1.58
CA ALA A 52 -11.77 -1.21 -2.04
C ALA A 52 -10.94 -1.01 -3.30
N THR A 53 -11.43 -0.20 -4.24
CA THR A 53 -10.68 0.17 -5.45
C THR A 53 -10.56 1.69 -5.54
N VAL A 54 -9.31 2.15 -5.68
CA VAL A 54 -8.95 3.54 -5.94
C VAL A 54 -8.45 3.64 -7.38
N VAL A 55 -9.17 4.39 -8.21
CA VAL A 55 -8.81 4.62 -9.61
C VAL A 55 -8.14 5.97 -9.74
N LEU A 56 -6.85 5.92 -10.00
CA LEU A 56 -5.98 7.07 -10.21
C LEU A 56 -5.16 6.86 -11.49
N PRO A 57 -5.36 7.65 -12.54
CA PRO A 57 -4.59 7.57 -13.78
C PRO A 57 -3.08 7.63 -13.55
N THR A 58 -2.31 7.08 -14.48
CA THR A 58 -0.85 7.15 -14.44
C THR A 58 -0.39 8.62 -14.32
N GLY A 59 0.62 8.86 -13.49
CA GLY A 59 1.14 10.21 -13.25
C GLY A 59 0.36 11.05 -12.23
N THR A 60 -0.77 10.58 -11.70
CA THR A 60 -1.54 11.32 -10.67
C THR A 60 -1.02 11.12 -9.25
N GLY A 61 0.00 10.28 -9.05
CA GLY A 61 0.66 10.07 -7.74
C GLY A 61 0.03 8.98 -6.89
N LYS A 62 -0.27 7.82 -7.48
CA LYS A 62 -0.74 6.63 -6.74
C LYS A 62 0.15 6.29 -5.54
N THR A 63 1.46 6.29 -5.74
CA THR A 63 2.41 5.93 -4.66
C THR A 63 2.37 6.90 -3.49
N GLU A 64 2.32 8.20 -3.76
CA GLU A 64 2.18 9.22 -2.72
C GLU A 64 0.86 9.09 -1.98
N THR A 65 -0.22 8.68 -2.68
CA THR A 65 -1.51 8.37 -2.05
C THR A 65 -1.41 7.14 -1.14
N MET A 66 -0.74 6.06 -1.57
CA MET A 66 -0.50 4.87 -0.74
C MET A 66 0.29 5.22 0.53
N LEU A 67 1.37 6.00 0.40
CA LEU A 67 2.22 6.43 1.51
C LEU A 67 1.43 7.31 2.50
N SER A 68 0.65 8.26 1.99
CA SER A 68 -0.21 9.10 2.82
C SER A 68 -1.27 8.28 3.56
N ALA A 69 -1.90 7.32 2.87
CA ALA A 69 -2.91 6.44 3.47
C ALA A 69 -2.31 5.51 4.54
N MET A 70 -1.08 5.01 4.33
CA MET A 70 -0.36 4.21 5.31
C MET A 70 -0.15 4.99 6.62
N ILE A 71 0.34 6.24 6.52
CA ILE A 71 0.63 7.08 7.69
C ILE A 71 -0.65 7.57 8.35
N ALA A 72 -1.55 8.20 7.58
CA ALA A 72 -2.79 8.76 8.10
C ALA A 72 -3.73 7.71 8.68
N GLY A 73 -3.78 6.52 8.03
CA GLY A 73 -4.56 5.37 8.48
C GLY A 73 -3.87 4.52 9.55
N LYS A 74 -2.62 4.84 9.91
CA LYS A 74 -1.81 4.07 10.86
C LYS A 74 -1.85 2.57 10.55
N CYS A 75 -1.54 2.19 9.29
CA CYS A 75 -1.52 0.79 8.87
C CYS A 75 -0.44 0.03 9.67
N ARG A 76 -0.87 -0.78 10.66
CA ARG A 76 0.04 -1.42 11.62
C ARG A 76 1.01 -2.39 10.95
N LYS A 77 0.51 -3.18 10.01
CA LYS A 77 1.28 -4.10 9.18
C LYS A 77 0.72 -4.04 7.76
N LEU A 78 1.50 -3.48 6.85
CA LEU A 78 1.09 -3.29 5.47
C LEU A 78 1.80 -4.26 4.54
N LEU A 79 1.04 -5.03 3.76
CA LEU A 79 1.54 -5.78 2.61
C LEU A 79 1.30 -4.95 1.35
N VAL A 80 2.34 -4.75 0.56
CA VAL A 80 2.23 -4.12 -0.78
C VAL A 80 2.60 -5.15 -1.83
N THR A 81 1.66 -5.45 -2.72
CA THR A 81 1.91 -6.33 -3.87
C THR A 81 1.98 -5.54 -5.16
N VAL A 82 2.98 -5.87 -5.96
CA VAL A 82 3.27 -5.23 -7.26
C VAL A 82 3.37 -6.28 -8.36
N PRO A 83 3.13 -5.92 -9.64
CA PRO A 83 3.12 -6.89 -10.73
C PRO A 83 4.51 -7.40 -11.16
N SER A 84 5.60 -6.71 -10.81
CA SER A 84 6.94 -7.10 -11.25
C SER A 84 8.04 -6.79 -10.24
N SER A 85 9.17 -7.48 -10.38
CA SER A 85 10.37 -7.23 -9.56
C SER A 85 10.95 -5.83 -9.73
N ALA A 86 10.87 -5.26 -10.93
CA ALA A 86 11.31 -3.88 -11.19
C ALA A 86 10.48 -2.86 -10.39
N LEU A 87 9.15 -3.00 -10.42
CA LEU A 87 8.25 -2.16 -9.64
C LEU A 87 8.42 -2.37 -8.13
N ARG A 88 8.72 -3.60 -7.70
CA ARG A 88 9.02 -3.91 -6.29
C ARG A 88 10.20 -3.08 -5.77
N ASN A 89 11.30 -3.03 -6.52
CA ASN A 89 12.49 -2.26 -6.15
C ASN A 89 12.21 -0.75 -6.12
N GLN A 90 11.43 -0.25 -7.10
CA GLN A 90 11.00 1.15 -7.12
C GLN A 90 10.12 1.48 -5.91
N MET A 91 9.14 0.62 -5.62
CA MET A 91 8.24 0.79 -4.48
C MET A 91 8.98 0.74 -3.15
N PHE A 92 9.96 -0.17 -3.01
CA PHE A 92 10.84 -0.23 -1.83
C PHE A 92 11.52 1.12 -1.58
N GLY A 93 12.15 1.71 -2.60
CA GLY A 93 12.80 3.02 -2.48
C GLY A 93 11.83 4.11 -2.01
N LYS A 94 10.62 4.14 -2.58
CA LYS A 94 9.59 5.12 -2.23
C LYS A 94 9.07 4.94 -0.81
N PHE A 95 8.75 3.71 -0.40
CA PHE A 95 8.25 3.45 0.95
C PHE A 95 9.33 3.72 2.00
N LYS A 96 10.57 3.28 1.78
CA LYS A 96 11.68 3.47 2.71
C LYS A 96 11.95 4.94 3.03
N THR A 97 11.75 5.84 2.06
CA THR A 97 12.04 7.28 2.20
C THR A 97 10.80 8.15 2.39
N LEU A 98 9.59 7.55 2.36
CA LEU A 98 8.31 8.25 2.28
C LEU A 98 8.19 9.15 1.04
N GLY A 99 8.97 8.86 -0.01
CA GLY A 99 8.99 9.62 -1.25
C GLY A 99 9.26 11.11 -1.02
N VAL A 100 8.39 11.96 -1.54
CA VAL A 100 8.46 13.42 -1.36
C VAL A 100 7.65 13.92 -0.16
N LEU A 101 6.88 13.06 0.50
CA LEU A 101 5.91 13.49 1.53
C LEU A 101 6.58 14.14 2.75
N LYS A 102 7.81 13.72 3.05
CA LYS A 102 8.60 14.24 4.18
C LYS A 102 9.59 15.34 3.76
N ASP A 103 9.63 15.72 2.48
CA ASP A 103 10.38 16.90 2.05
C ASP A 103 9.80 18.14 2.76
N PRO A 104 10.65 18.99 3.39
CA PRO A 104 10.18 20.18 4.10
C PRO A 104 9.33 21.14 3.25
N LYS A 105 9.60 21.21 1.95
CA LYS A 105 8.80 22.02 1.01
C LYS A 105 7.42 21.41 0.79
N PHE A 106 7.38 20.08 0.65
CA PHE A 106 6.14 19.34 0.46
C PHE A 106 5.30 19.32 1.73
N GLY A 107 5.90 18.98 2.86
CA GLY A 107 5.35 19.15 4.20
C GLY A 107 4.04 18.41 4.48
N VAL A 108 3.81 17.27 3.82
CA VAL A 108 2.61 16.42 4.03
C VAL A 108 2.81 15.50 5.24
N VAL A 109 4.05 15.05 5.46
CA VAL A 109 4.41 14.26 6.63
C VAL A 109 5.32 15.11 7.52
N GLY A 110 4.95 15.21 8.81
CA GLY A 110 5.69 15.98 9.79
C GLY A 110 7.04 15.36 10.14
N ASP A 111 7.91 16.16 10.75
CA ASP A 111 9.28 15.76 11.12
C ASP A 111 9.29 14.69 12.21
N GLY A 112 8.27 14.64 13.06
CA GLY A 112 8.11 13.64 14.11
C GLY A 112 7.89 12.21 13.61
N ALA A 113 7.38 12.04 12.38
CA ALA A 113 7.18 10.71 11.81
C ALA A 113 8.52 10.03 11.52
N LEU A 114 8.77 8.87 12.09
CA LEU A 114 9.88 8.01 11.73
C LEU A 114 9.65 7.33 10.38
N TYR A 115 10.74 7.00 9.68
CA TYR A 115 10.67 6.26 8.43
C TYR A 115 10.23 4.82 8.68
N PRO A 116 9.36 4.24 7.84
CA PRO A 116 8.92 2.86 8.00
C PRO A 116 10.08 1.87 7.83
N ILE A 117 10.04 0.79 8.60
CA ILE A 117 10.90 -0.37 8.37
C ILE A 117 10.26 -1.18 7.24
N VAL A 118 10.93 -1.18 6.09
CA VAL A 118 10.42 -1.80 4.87
C VAL A 118 11.21 -3.05 4.55
N GLY A 119 10.54 -4.19 4.50
CA GLY A 119 11.08 -5.47 4.06
C GLY A 119 10.72 -5.78 2.60
N VAL A 120 11.59 -6.51 1.91
CA VAL A 120 11.33 -7.00 0.54
C VAL A 120 11.45 -8.50 0.53
N VAL A 121 10.43 -9.18 -0.01
CA VAL A 121 10.43 -10.63 -0.20
C VAL A 121 10.64 -10.95 -1.68
N ASN A 122 11.70 -11.71 -1.97
CA ASN A 122 12.13 -12.09 -3.31
C ASN A 122 11.83 -13.56 -3.65
N SER A 123 11.67 -14.39 -2.64
CA SER A 123 11.37 -15.83 -2.72
C SER A 123 10.73 -16.30 -1.41
N ALA A 124 10.23 -17.52 -1.36
CA ALA A 124 9.81 -18.14 -0.11
C ALA A 124 10.99 -18.21 0.87
N PHE A 125 10.68 -18.23 2.15
CA PHE A 125 11.64 -18.45 3.24
C PHE A 125 11.87 -19.96 3.43
N ASP A 126 12.97 -20.33 4.06
CA ASP A 126 13.22 -21.74 4.35
C ASP A 126 12.24 -22.27 5.40
N THR A 127 11.85 -21.43 6.39
CA THR A 127 10.92 -21.81 7.45
C THR A 127 9.82 -20.76 7.67
N VAL A 128 8.74 -21.19 8.33
CA VAL A 128 7.64 -20.29 8.76
C VAL A 128 8.13 -19.33 9.84
N GLU A 129 9.00 -19.79 10.71
CA GLU A 129 9.59 -19.02 11.82
C GLU A 129 10.44 -17.86 11.30
N GLU A 130 11.22 -18.09 10.26
CA GLU A 130 12.00 -17.03 9.60
C GLU A 130 11.10 -15.98 8.98
N LEU A 131 10.05 -16.40 8.26
CA LEU A 131 9.07 -15.48 7.67
C LEU A 131 8.38 -14.65 8.77
N ASN A 132 7.92 -15.29 9.85
CA ASN A 132 7.30 -14.59 10.98
C ASN A 132 8.26 -13.57 11.62
N SER A 133 9.51 -13.97 11.85
CA SER A 133 10.54 -13.09 12.43
C SER A 133 10.84 -11.90 11.53
N PHE A 134 10.89 -12.12 10.21
CA PHE A 134 11.07 -11.06 9.23
C PHE A 134 9.90 -10.08 9.22
N ILE A 135 8.66 -10.57 9.13
CA ILE A 135 7.47 -9.72 9.11
C ILE A 135 7.32 -8.95 10.42
N ALA A 136 7.64 -9.56 11.57
CA ALA A 136 7.54 -8.91 12.87
C ALA A 136 8.37 -7.63 12.95
N GLN A 137 9.53 -7.59 12.30
CA GLN A 137 10.44 -6.44 12.29
C GLN A 137 10.01 -5.31 11.34
N CYS A 138 9.08 -5.57 10.40
CA CYS A 138 8.71 -4.62 9.36
C CYS A 138 7.37 -3.90 9.69
N ASN A 139 7.26 -2.63 9.30
CA ASN A 139 5.98 -1.94 9.14
C ASN A 139 5.33 -2.29 7.81
N VAL A 140 6.15 -2.41 6.76
CA VAL A 140 5.73 -2.67 5.38
C VAL A 140 6.53 -3.83 4.81
N VAL A 141 5.84 -4.75 4.16
CA VAL A 141 6.48 -5.80 3.33
C VAL A 141 6.04 -5.62 1.89
N ILE A 142 7.01 -5.63 0.97
CA ILE A 142 6.77 -5.47 -0.46
C ILE A 142 7.17 -6.76 -1.18
N THR A 143 6.26 -7.30 -1.98
CA THR A 143 6.49 -8.52 -2.76
C THR A 143 5.64 -8.54 -4.03
N THR A 144 5.64 -9.65 -4.76
CA THR A 144 4.70 -9.91 -5.85
C THR A 144 3.71 -10.99 -5.46
N MET A 145 2.52 -10.99 -6.05
CA MET A 145 1.53 -12.06 -5.80
C MET A 145 2.07 -13.44 -6.15
N GLN A 146 2.87 -13.53 -7.21
CA GLN A 146 3.45 -14.79 -7.67
C GLN A 146 4.36 -15.42 -6.62
N ILE A 147 5.10 -14.60 -5.85
CA ILE A 147 5.95 -15.10 -4.76
C ILE A 147 5.10 -15.68 -3.64
N ILE A 148 4.02 -15.02 -3.26
CA ILE A 148 3.08 -15.52 -2.25
C ILE A 148 2.42 -16.82 -2.73
N ASP A 149 1.92 -16.84 -3.98
CA ASP A 149 1.26 -18.00 -4.55
C ASP A 149 2.18 -19.23 -4.70
N ALA A 150 3.46 -18.99 -4.95
CA ALA A 150 4.47 -20.05 -5.07
C ALA A 150 5.02 -20.52 -3.71
N ALA A 151 4.78 -19.79 -2.64
CA ALA A 151 5.24 -20.16 -1.30
C ALA A 151 4.48 -21.40 -0.76
N PRO A 152 5.06 -22.18 0.17
CA PRO A 152 4.36 -23.24 0.87
C PRO A 152 3.07 -22.74 1.55
N HIS A 153 2.04 -23.58 1.61
CA HIS A 153 0.73 -23.19 2.20
C HIS A 153 0.86 -22.58 3.60
N ALA A 154 1.69 -23.16 4.46
CA ALA A 154 1.92 -22.63 5.81
C ALA A 154 2.47 -21.19 5.79
N GLN A 155 3.32 -20.83 4.83
CA GLN A 155 3.79 -19.46 4.67
C GLN A 155 2.71 -18.54 4.08
N GLN A 156 1.88 -19.07 3.17
CA GLN A 156 0.74 -18.29 2.65
C GLN A 156 -0.24 -17.92 3.77
N ASP A 157 -0.49 -18.80 4.73
CA ASP A 157 -1.33 -18.55 5.91
C ASP A 157 -0.74 -17.46 6.81
N VAL A 158 0.60 -17.39 6.92
CA VAL A 158 1.28 -16.28 7.62
C VAL A 158 1.00 -14.95 6.94
N TYR A 159 1.09 -14.86 5.61
CA TYR A 159 0.75 -13.62 4.90
C TYR A 159 -0.69 -13.18 5.16
N VAL A 160 -1.64 -14.11 5.18
CA VAL A 160 -3.05 -13.80 5.45
C VAL A 160 -3.27 -13.28 6.86
N SER A 161 -2.61 -13.85 7.85
CA SER A 161 -2.83 -13.54 9.27
C SER A 161 -2.01 -12.36 9.80
N ALA A 162 -0.86 -12.07 9.20
CA ALA A 162 0.09 -11.10 9.74
C ALA A 162 -0.21 -9.64 9.36
N PHE A 163 -0.90 -9.40 8.25
CA PHE A 163 -1.11 -8.05 7.73
C PHE A 163 -2.50 -7.52 8.03
N THR A 164 -2.57 -6.25 8.45
CA THR A 164 -3.85 -5.55 8.70
C THR A 164 -4.41 -4.92 7.44
N ASN A 165 -3.55 -4.58 6.48
CA ASN A 165 -3.90 -3.94 5.22
C ASN A 165 -3.07 -4.54 4.09
N VAL A 166 -3.68 -4.71 2.92
CA VAL A 166 -3.02 -5.20 1.71
C VAL A 166 -3.27 -4.20 0.59
N PHE A 167 -2.21 -3.55 0.12
CA PHE A 167 -2.27 -2.65 -1.03
C PHE A 167 -1.81 -3.41 -2.27
N VAL A 168 -2.65 -3.40 -3.29
CA VAL A 168 -2.40 -4.08 -4.56
C VAL A 168 -2.20 -3.00 -5.63
N ASP A 169 -0.96 -2.82 -6.06
CA ASP A 169 -0.63 -1.85 -7.09
C ASP A 169 -0.86 -2.43 -8.50
N GLU A 170 -1.28 -1.57 -9.41
CA GLU A 170 -1.58 -1.90 -10.82
C GLU A 170 -2.53 -3.12 -10.96
N ALA A 171 -3.59 -3.15 -10.16
CA ALA A 171 -4.52 -4.27 -10.09
C ALA A 171 -5.13 -4.68 -11.46
N HIS A 172 -5.17 -3.76 -12.44
CA HIS A 172 -5.67 -4.06 -13.78
C HIS A 172 -4.76 -4.99 -14.61
N HIS A 173 -3.48 -5.13 -14.22
CA HIS A 173 -2.56 -6.08 -14.87
C HIS A 173 -2.71 -7.52 -14.40
N ILE A 174 -3.51 -7.77 -13.36
CA ILE A 174 -3.60 -9.09 -12.75
C ILE A 174 -4.57 -9.98 -13.54
N VAL A 175 -4.11 -11.18 -13.89
CA VAL A 175 -4.96 -12.20 -14.50
C VAL A 175 -6.07 -12.61 -13.51
N ALA A 176 -7.31 -12.70 -13.99
CA ALA A 176 -8.49 -12.99 -13.17
C ALA A 176 -8.35 -14.19 -12.24
N ALA A 177 -7.79 -15.28 -12.74
CA ALA A 177 -7.62 -16.52 -11.96
C ALA A 177 -6.62 -16.35 -10.82
N SER A 178 -5.48 -15.69 -11.09
CA SER A 178 -4.46 -15.39 -10.08
C SER A 178 -4.99 -14.41 -9.03
N TRP A 179 -5.77 -13.40 -9.48
CA TRP A 179 -6.41 -12.45 -8.56
C TRP A 179 -7.38 -13.16 -7.60
N ARG A 180 -8.30 -13.96 -8.12
CA ARG A 180 -9.25 -14.69 -7.28
C ARG A 180 -8.55 -15.58 -6.27
N LYS A 181 -7.58 -16.36 -6.73
CA LYS A 181 -6.80 -17.25 -5.85
C LYS A 181 -6.10 -16.47 -4.73
N PHE A 182 -5.60 -15.27 -5.02
CA PHE A 182 -5.00 -14.39 -4.03
C PHE A 182 -6.06 -13.75 -3.12
N ALA A 183 -7.08 -13.10 -3.70
CA ALA A 183 -8.08 -12.35 -2.97
C ALA A 183 -8.95 -13.23 -2.06
N ASP A 184 -9.26 -14.47 -2.48
CA ASP A 184 -10.05 -15.41 -1.68
C ASP A 184 -9.35 -15.87 -0.39
N ARG A 185 -8.04 -15.64 -0.28
CA ARG A 185 -7.28 -15.98 0.94
C ARG A 185 -7.32 -14.89 1.99
N PHE A 186 -7.41 -13.62 1.57
CA PHE A 186 -7.41 -12.48 2.49
C PHE A 186 -8.82 -12.06 2.87
N PRO A 187 -9.03 -11.56 4.09
CA PRO A 187 -10.26 -10.85 4.42
C PRO A 187 -10.49 -9.71 3.43
N LYS A 188 -11.63 -9.72 2.74
CA LYS A 188 -11.92 -8.78 1.64
C LYS A 188 -11.78 -7.31 2.07
N ASN A 189 -12.15 -7.00 3.27
CA ASN A 189 -12.06 -5.67 3.86
C ASN A 189 -10.62 -5.16 4.14
N GLN A 190 -9.62 -6.02 4.01
CA GLN A 190 -8.20 -5.64 4.12
C GLN A 190 -7.58 -5.29 2.76
N LEU A 191 -8.25 -5.66 1.66
CA LEU A 191 -7.72 -5.51 0.31
C LEU A 191 -8.08 -4.15 -0.28
N ILE A 192 -7.05 -3.39 -0.66
CA ILE A 192 -7.17 -2.10 -1.35
C ILE A 192 -6.43 -2.17 -2.68
N GLN A 193 -7.15 -2.00 -3.77
CA GLN A 193 -6.64 -2.00 -5.12
C GLN A 193 -6.35 -0.58 -5.59
N PHE A 194 -5.15 -0.35 -6.10
CA PHE A 194 -4.76 0.87 -6.79
C PHE A 194 -4.57 0.58 -8.27
N THR A 195 -5.18 1.38 -9.12
CA THR A 195 -5.20 1.11 -10.57
C THR A 195 -5.34 2.40 -11.37
N ALA A 196 -4.86 2.38 -12.60
CA ALA A 196 -5.09 3.47 -13.55
C ALA A 196 -6.49 3.43 -14.17
N THR A 197 -7.12 2.25 -14.22
CA THR A 197 -8.44 2.03 -14.83
C THR A 197 -9.30 1.12 -13.96
N PRO A 198 -10.63 1.27 -13.94
CA PRO A 198 -11.52 0.38 -13.19
C PRO A 198 -11.77 -0.96 -13.89
N PHE A 199 -11.07 -1.20 -15.00
CA PHE A 199 -11.20 -2.41 -15.81
C PHE A 199 -9.87 -3.14 -15.86
N ARG A 200 -9.94 -4.46 -15.89
CA ARG A 200 -8.79 -5.32 -16.17
C ARG A 200 -8.45 -5.31 -17.66
N ASN A 201 -7.28 -5.85 -18.01
CA ASN A 201 -6.84 -5.98 -19.40
C ASN A 201 -7.76 -6.86 -20.26
N ASP A 202 -8.59 -7.71 -19.65
CA ASP A 202 -9.62 -8.52 -20.32
C ASP A 202 -10.97 -7.78 -20.50
N GLY A 203 -11.04 -6.50 -20.16
CA GLY A 203 -12.21 -5.65 -20.28
C GLY A 203 -13.25 -5.83 -19.17
N GLN A 204 -13.06 -6.76 -18.24
CA GLN A 204 -13.98 -6.95 -17.11
C GLN A 204 -13.69 -5.92 -16.01
N ARG A 205 -14.71 -5.56 -15.23
CA ARG A 205 -14.53 -4.71 -14.05
C ARG A 205 -13.71 -5.42 -12.98
N LEU A 206 -12.92 -4.65 -12.26
CA LEU A 206 -12.27 -5.11 -11.06
C LEU A 206 -13.32 -5.51 -10.01
N GLU A 207 -13.03 -6.57 -9.27
CA GLU A 207 -13.84 -7.01 -8.15
C GLU A 207 -13.77 -6.00 -6.99
N GLY A 208 -14.85 -5.87 -6.23
CA GLY A 208 -14.94 -4.95 -5.10
C GLY A 208 -15.60 -3.61 -5.44
N LYS A 209 -15.53 -2.69 -4.49
CA LYS A 209 -16.19 -1.38 -4.56
C LYS A 209 -15.21 -0.30 -4.97
N VAL A 210 -15.52 0.44 -6.04
CA VAL A 210 -14.78 1.67 -6.37
C VAL A 210 -15.15 2.74 -5.34
N ILE A 211 -14.22 3.05 -4.46
CA ILE A 211 -14.40 4.08 -3.41
C ILE A 211 -13.94 5.47 -3.86
N PHE A 212 -13.06 5.52 -4.86
CA PHE A 212 -12.61 6.75 -5.49
C PHE A 212 -12.28 6.51 -6.96
N ASN A 213 -12.73 7.43 -7.82
CA ASN A 213 -12.42 7.41 -9.25
C ASN A 213 -12.13 8.83 -9.73
N TYR A 214 -10.92 9.06 -10.19
CA TYR A 214 -10.53 10.32 -10.83
C TYR A 214 -10.53 10.13 -12.35
N PRO A 215 -11.49 10.72 -13.08
CA PRO A 215 -11.57 10.55 -14.53
C PRO A 215 -10.41 11.28 -15.23
N LEU A 216 -9.88 10.67 -16.28
CA LEU A 216 -9.09 11.41 -17.27
C LEU A 216 -10.02 12.43 -17.93
N LYS A 217 -9.61 13.68 -17.93
CA LYS A 217 -10.28 14.73 -18.73
C LYS A 217 -9.87 14.65 -20.18
#